data_e2adbca602647543cf007696c2c4c1d6
#
_entry.id   e2adbca602647543cf007696c2c4c1d6
#
_cell.length_a   1.000
_cell.length_b   1.000
_cell.length_c   1.000
_cell.angle_alpha   90.00
_cell.angle_beta   90.00
_cell.angle_gamma   90.00
#
_symmetry.space_group_name_H-M   'P 1'
#
loop_
_entity.id
_entity.type
_entity.pdbx_description
1 polymer ?
#
loop_
_entity_poly.entity_id
_entity_poly.type
_entity_poly.pdbx_seq_one_letter_code
_entity_poly.pdbx_strand_id
1 'polypeptide(L)'
;RRSWFIPSLARSLNDCMEDEYAFLLEAMENMRELRTKCTYLFLLDEPIVYHQNEKWICPQNLRLAAYYRNEEVDAFHFYDRQPVTDQKGICQLMSDDERHQFMIFLLFSGEKQYGLLACDIQQEEFPFFYVISLQIGLSLHYLEISKAEARRRQEMSRDLELVRERNRVLGFISKYDELTGLLNLRGFTEQTKKFCSSEINQRA
;
A
#
# COMPACT_ATOMS: atom_id res chain seq x y z
N ARG A 1 2.69 -0.89 -30.95
CA ARG A 1 3.17 -0.11 -29.78
C ARG A 1 2.26 -0.23 -28.56
N ARG A 2 0.92 -0.15 -28.73
CA ARG A 2 -0.04 -0.14 -27.60
C ARG A 2 -0.18 -1.51 -26.89
N SER A 3 -0.04 -2.63 -27.57
CA SER A 3 -0.17 -3.98 -26.98
C SER A 3 0.95 -4.34 -26.00
N TRP A 4 2.11 -3.73 -26.13
CA TRP A 4 3.25 -3.93 -25.22
C TRP A 4 3.18 -3.03 -23.97
N PHE A 5 2.46 -1.91 -24.06
CA PHE A 5 2.40 -0.91 -22.98
C PHE A 5 1.76 -1.46 -21.71
N ILE A 6 0.64 -2.19 -21.81
CA ILE A 6 -0.08 -2.70 -20.62
C ILE A 6 0.76 -3.68 -19.79
N PRO A 7 1.46 -4.68 -20.37
CA PRO A 7 2.39 -5.52 -19.61
C PRO A 7 3.56 -4.73 -18.99
N SER A 8 4.05 -3.69 -19.68
CA SER A 8 5.09 -2.81 -19.15
C SER A 8 4.60 -2.01 -17.96
N LEU A 9 3.43 -1.38 -18.07
CA LEU A 9 2.76 -0.67 -16.97
C LEU A 9 2.56 -1.59 -15.77
N ALA A 10 2.01 -2.79 -15.98
CA ALA A 10 1.78 -3.74 -14.91
C ALA A 10 3.08 -4.10 -14.16
N ARG A 11 4.18 -4.25 -14.88
CA ARG A 11 5.48 -4.55 -14.29
C ARG A 11 6.03 -3.36 -13.51
N SER A 12 6.06 -2.17 -14.11
CA SER A 12 6.60 -0.98 -13.45
C SER A 12 5.83 -0.61 -12.19
N LEU A 13 4.50 -0.72 -12.21
CA LEU A 13 3.67 -0.52 -11.03
C LEU A 13 3.91 -1.59 -9.95
N ASN A 14 4.16 -2.85 -10.35
CA ASN A 14 4.46 -3.92 -9.39
C ASN A 14 5.80 -3.71 -8.68
N ASP A 15 6.78 -3.13 -9.35
CA ASP A 15 8.09 -2.83 -8.76
C ASP A 15 8.00 -1.74 -7.66
N CYS A 16 6.91 -0.96 -7.63
CA CYS A 16 6.67 0.12 -6.66
C CYS A 16 5.66 -0.25 -5.55
N MET A 17 5.27 -1.53 -5.39
CA MET A 17 4.22 -1.96 -4.45
C MET A 17 4.53 -1.76 -2.95
N GLU A 18 5.76 -1.45 -2.59
CA GLU A 18 6.15 -1.18 -1.20
C GLU A 18 5.95 0.28 -0.80
N ASP A 19 5.94 1.21 -1.76
CA ASP A 19 5.81 2.66 -1.55
C ASP A 19 4.68 3.24 -2.42
N GLU A 20 3.61 3.70 -1.77
CA GLU A 20 2.47 4.31 -2.46
C GLU A 20 2.84 5.57 -3.24
N TYR A 21 3.74 6.39 -2.71
CA TYR A 21 4.18 7.60 -3.39
C TYR A 21 4.93 7.27 -4.69
N ALA A 22 5.87 6.32 -4.62
CA ALA A 22 6.59 5.83 -5.79
C ALA A 22 5.64 5.20 -6.83
N PHE A 23 4.64 4.43 -6.37
CA PHE A 23 3.59 3.86 -7.21
C PHE A 23 2.80 4.94 -7.96
N LEU A 24 2.40 6.01 -7.27
CA LEU A 24 1.62 7.10 -7.85
C LEU A 24 2.43 7.89 -8.88
N LEU A 25 3.70 8.18 -8.59
CA LEU A 25 4.62 8.80 -9.55
C LEU A 25 4.79 7.95 -10.80
N GLU A 26 5.06 6.66 -10.63
CA GLU A 26 5.25 5.72 -11.74
C GLU A 26 4.00 5.61 -12.61
N ALA A 27 2.80 5.61 -12.00
CA ALA A 27 1.55 5.64 -12.75
C ALA A 27 1.45 6.89 -13.63
N MET A 28 1.80 8.07 -13.14
CA MET A 28 1.74 9.32 -13.89
C MET A 28 2.85 9.42 -14.94
N GLU A 29 4.05 8.92 -14.68
CA GLU A 29 5.12 8.82 -15.66
C GLU A 29 4.71 7.96 -16.87
N ASN A 30 4.04 6.85 -16.63
CA ASN A 30 3.46 6.03 -17.69
C ASN A 30 2.39 6.80 -18.51
N MET A 31 1.59 7.67 -17.86
CA MET A 31 0.62 8.52 -18.59
C MET A 31 1.34 9.57 -19.44
N ARG A 32 2.45 10.13 -18.98
CA ARG A 32 3.31 11.03 -19.76
C ARG A 32 3.86 10.35 -21.02
N GLU A 33 4.32 9.09 -20.91
CA GLU A 33 4.78 8.32 -22.05
C GLU A 33 3.70 8.08 -23.12
N LEU A 34 2.44 8.01 -22.71
CA LEU A 34 1.29 7.92 -23.61
C LEU A 34 0.93 9.23 -24.29
N ARG A 35 1.58 10.33 -23.89
CA ARG A 35 1.35 11.67 -24.43
C ARG A 35 -0.10 12.15 -24.27
N THR A 36 -0.73 11.82 -23.14
CA THR A 36 -1.96 12.50 -22.74
C THR A 36 -1.63 13.98 -22.55
N LYS A 37 -2.56 14.87 -22.79
CA LYS A 37 -2.33 16.30 -22.49
C LYS A 37 -2.23 16.54 -20.99
N CYS A 38 -3.16 15.96 -20.24
CA CYS A 38 -3.12 15.93 -18.79
C CYS A 38 -3.89 14.73 -18.25
N THR A 39 -3.50 14.29 -17.07
CA THR A 39 -4.12 13.18 -16.36
C THR A 39 -4.13 13.47 -14.87
N TYR A 40 -5.23 13.17 -14.20
CA TYR A 40 -5.39 13.35 -12.75
C TYR A 40 -5.87 12.05 -12.13
N LEU A 41 -5.23 11.66 -11.06
CA LEU A 41 -5.57 10.47 -10.27
C LEU A 41 -6.14 10.90 -8.93
N PHE A 42 -7.41 10.59 -8.71
CA PHE A 42 -8.10 10.82 -7.45
C PHE A 42 -8.29 9.51 -6.72
N LEU A 43 -7.90 9.45 -5.46
CA LEU A 43 -8.07 8.28 -4.61
C LEU A 43 -9.06 8.55 -3.48
N LEU A 44 -9.74 7.51 -3.05
CA LEU A 44 -10.55 7.49 -1.84
C LEU A 44 -9.66 7.33 -0.61
N ASP A 45 -10.07 7.90 0.53
CA ASP A 45 -9.39 7.68 1.80
C ASP A 45 -9.46 6.19 2.21
N GLU A 46 -10.62 5.57 1.96
CA GLU A 46 -10.86 4.14 2.10
C GLU A 46 -11.64 3.62 0.88
N PRO A 47 -11.30 2.44 0.34
CA PRO A 47 -12.04 1.86 -0.78
C PRO A 47 -13.50 1.63 -0.44
N ILE A 48 -14.40 1.93 -1.39
CA ILE A 48 -15.84 1.70 -1.24
C ILE A 48 -16.17 0.33 -1.85
N VAL A 49 -16.90 -0.50 -1.12
CA VAL A 49 -17.40 -1.79 -1.60
C VAL A 49 -18.81 -1.59 -2.16
N TYR A 50 -19.02 -2.03 -3.40
CA TYR A 50 -20.33 -2.06 -4.05
C TYR A 50 -20.80 -3.49 -4.19
N HIS A 51 -21.99 -3.78 -3.71
CA HIS A 51 -22.63 -5.09 -3.91
C HIS A 51 -23.43 -5.14 -5.21
N GLN A 52 -23.68 -6.35 -5.72
CA GLN A 52 -24.49 -6.54 -6.92
C GLN A 52 -25.83 -5.81 -6.80
N ASN A 53 -26.19 -5.04 -7.85
CA ASN A 53 -27.40 -4.21 -7.96
C ASN A 53 -27.41 -2.90 -7.17
N GLU A 54 -26.35 -2.50 -6.51
CA GLU A 54 -26.24 -1.15 -5.97
C GLU A 54 -26.02 -0.12 -7.08
N LYS A 55 -26.74 1.02 -7.00
CA LYS A 55 -26.47 2.14 -7.88
C LYS A 55 -25.15 2.78 -7.52
N TRP A 56 -24.28 2.93 -8.51
CA TRP A 56 -23.09 3.74 -8.32
C TRP A 56 -23.44 5.19 -7.99
N ILE A 57 -22.85 5.74 -6.95
CA ILE A 57 -22.96 7.14 -6.53
C ILE A 57 -21.55 7.72 -6.56
N CYS A 58 -21.39 8.93 -7.10
CA CYS A 58 -20.10 9.60 -7.11
C CYS A 58 -19.59 9.79 -5.68
N PRO A 59 -18.42 9.25 -5.34
CA PRO A 59 -17.86 9.38 -4.00
C PRO A 59 -17.60 10.84 -3.63
N GLN A 60 -17.84 11.20 -2.36
CA GLN A 60 -17.60 12.55 -1.85
C GLN A 60 -16.23 12.71 -1.17
N ASN A 61 -15.54 11.60 -0.91
CA ASN A 61 -14.27 11.58 -0.16
C ASN A 61 -13.06 11.33 -1.09
N LEU A 62 -13.08 11.96 -2.26
CA LEU A 62 -11.98 11.88 -3.20
C LEU A 62 -10.89 12.89 -2.83
N ARG A 63 -9.64 12.48 -3.01
CA ARG A 63 -8.48 13.35 -2.88
C ARG A 63 -7.60 13.25 -4.11
N LEU A 64 -7.08 14.39 -4.58
CA LEU A 64 -6.06 14.40 -5.62
C LEU A 64 -4.79 13.72 -5.10
N ALA A 65 -4.45 12.58 -5.69
CA ALA A 65 -3.32 11.77 -5.27
C ALA A 65 -2.09 11.96 -6.15
N ALA A 66 -2.29 12.17 -7.45
CA ALA A 66 -1.22 12.44 -8.40
C ALA A 66 -1.77 13.10 -9.66
N TYR A 67 -0.90 13.78 -10.40
CA TYR A 67 -1.27 14.34 -11.70
C TYR A 67 -0.07 14.33 -12.67
N TYR A 68 -0.41 14.36 -13.95
CA TYR A 68 0.48 14.72 -15.05
C TYR A 68 -0.15 15.91 -15.80
N ARG A 69 0.56 16.99 -15.93
CA ARG A 69 0.12 18.20 -16.64
C ARG A 69 1.32 19.05 -17.06
N ASN A 70 1.32 19.60 -18.28
CA ASN A 70 2.37 20.49 -18.79
C ASN A 70 3.78 19.93 -18.64
N GLU A 71 3.97 18.65 -18.99
CA GLU A 71 5.24 17.90 -18.83
C GLU A 71 5.68 17.70 -17.36
N GLU A 72 4.91 18.17 -16.39
CA GLU A 72 5.15 17.97 -14.98
C GLU A 72 4.38 16.78 -14.45
N VAL A 73 5.06 15.92 -13.69
CA VAL A 73 4.48 14.80 -12.96
C VAL A 73 4.68 15.05 -11.48
N ASP A 74 3.61 14.91 -10.71
CA ASP A 74 3.68 15.03 -9.26
C ASP A 74 2.72 14.07 -8.58
N ALA A 75 3.04 13.70 -7.33
CA ALA A 75 2.24 12.86 -6.48
C ALA A 75 2.25 13.40 -5.05
N PHE A 76 1.23 13.07 -4.28
CA PHE A 76 1.07 13.57 -2.92
C PHE A 76 1.06 12.43 -1.91
N HIS A 77 1.80 12.62 -0.82
CA HIS A 77 1.64 11.76 0.34
C HIS A 77 0.22 11.90 0.91
N PHE A 78 -0.28 10.88 1.57
CA PHE A 78 -1.68 10.80 2.02
C PHE A 78 -2.17 12.06 2.73
N TYR A 79 -1.36 12.66 3.60
CA TYR A 79 -1.73 13.86 4.37
C TYR A 79 -1.68 15.16 3.57
N ASP A 80 -0.97 15.19 2.45
CA ASP A 80 -0.80 16.38 1.60
C ASP A 80 -1.83 16.43 0.46
N ARG A 81 -2.65 15.38 0.31
CA ARG A 81 -3.66 15.28 -0.74
C ARG A 81 -4.78 16.29 -0.53
N GLN A 82 -5.08 17.02 -1.58
CA GLN A 82 -6.18 17.99 -1.58
C GLN A 82 -7.53 17.28 -1.62
N PRO A 83 -8.43 17.50 -0.66
CA PRO A 83 -9.75 16.90 -0.67
C PRO A 83 -10.62 17.51 -1.77
N VAL A 84 -11.42 16.67 -2.40
CA VAL A 84 -12.39 17.07 -3.41
C VAL A 84 -13.78 16.68 -2.93
N THR A 85 -14.59 17.66 -2.56
CA THR A 85 -15.86 17.43 -1.89
C THR A 85 -17.05 17.27 -2.83
N ASP A 86 -16.90 17.70 -4.09
CA ASP A 86 -17.97 17.62 -5.10
C ASP A 86 -17.42 17.60 -6.53
N GLN A 87 -18.32 17.40 -7.50
CA GLN A 87 -17.95 17.41 -8.92
C GLN A 87 -17.38 18.76 -9.38
N LYS A 88 -17.80 19.88 -8.77
CA LYS A 88 -17.26 21.21 -9.08
C LYS A 88 -15.83 21.34 -8.64
N GLY A 89 -15.47 20.78 -7.48
CA GLY A 89 -14.09 20.72 -6.99
C GLY A 89 -13.17 19.94 -7.93
N ILE A 90 -13.64 18.80 -8.46
CA ILE A 90 -12.90 18.05 -9.50
C ILE A 90 -12.66 18.94 -10.71
N CYS A 91 -13.72 19.59 -11.24
CA CYS A 91 -13.58 20.48 -12.39
C CYS A 91 -12.65 21.66 -12.12
N GLN A 92 -12.68 22.25 -10.93
CA GLN A 92 -11.81 23.37 -10.56
C GLN A 92 -10.34 22.97 -10.50
N LEU A 93 -10.01 21.79 -9.95
CA LEU A 93 -8.63 21.29 -9.91
C LEU A 93 -8.09 20.95 -11.30
N MET A 94 -8.95 20.53 -12.22
CA MET A 94 -8.60 20.22 -13.60
C MET A 94 -8.67 21.41 -14.56
N SER A 95 -9.18 22.57 -14.08
CA SER A 95 -9.38 23.76 -14.92
C SER A 95 -8.07 24.52 -15.10
N ASP A 96 -7.77 24.85 -16.34
CA ASP A 96 -6.78 25.85 -16.73
C ASP A 96 -7.36 26.75 -17.84
N ASP A 97 -6.53 27.59 -18.48
CA ASP A 97 -6.96 28.47 -19.56
C ASP A 97 -7.24 27.77 -20.89
N GLU A 98 -6.96 26.45 -20.97
CA GLU A 98 -7.19 25.64 -22.16
C GLU A 98 -8.52 24.90 -22.11
N ARG A 99 -9.05 24.55 -23.29
CA ARG A 99 -10.21 23.66 -23.40
C ARG A 99 -9.75 22.21 -23.34
N HIS A 100 -10.22 21.50 -22.32
CA HIS A 100 -9.99 20.07 -22.11
C HIS A 100 -11.25 19.25 -22.27
N GLN A 101 -11.09 18.03 -22.75
CA GLN A 101 -12.17 17.03 -22.79
C GLN A 101 -11.76 15.82 -21.94
N PHE A 102 -12.16 15.85 -20.68
CA PHE A 102 -11.83 14.77 -19.77
C PHE A 102 -12.76 13.57 -19.94
N MET A 103 -12.16 12.39 -20.04
CA MET A 103 -12.81 11.11 -19.81
C MET A 103 -12.46 10.61 -18.42
N ILE A 104 -13.51 10.24 -17.66
CA ILE A 104 -13.36 9.76 -16.29
C ILE A 104 -13.53 8.24 -16.27
N PHE A 105 -12.54 7.57 -15.72
CA PHE A 105 -12.51 6.12 -15.52
C PHE A 105 -12.60 5.81 -14.03
N LEU A 106 -13.45 4.84 -13.69
CA LEU A 106 -13.57 4.36 -12.33
C LEU A 106 -12.48 3.31 -12.07
N LEU A 107 -11.77 3.44 -10.97
CA LEU A 107 -10.71 2.51 -10.59
C LEU A 107 -11.27 1.42 -9.70
N PHE A 108 -11.64 0.30 -10.30
CA PHE A 108 -12.18 -0.87 -9.61
C PHE A 108 -11.23 -2.05 -9.61
N SER A 109 -11.31 -2.84 -8.53
CA SER A 109 -10.84 -4.23 -8.51
C SER A 109 -11.89 -5.09 -7.81
N GLY A 110 -12.55 -5.97 -8.56
CA GLY A 110 -13.72 -6.69 -8.09
C GLY A 110 -14.85 -5.72 -7.71
N GLU A 111 -15.38 -5.85 -6.50
CA GLU A 111 -16.45 -4.99 -5.96
C GLU A 111 -15.93 -3.72 -5.26
N LYS A 112 -14.61 -3.53 -5.16
CA LYS A 112 -13.99 -2.37 -4.50
C LYS A 112 -13.63 -1.27 -5.48
N GLN A 113 -14.08 -0.05 -5.21
CA GLN A 113 -13.66 1.18 -5.87
C GLN A 113 -12.56 1.86 -5.07
N TYR A 114 -11.45 2.19 -5.71
CA TYR A 114 -10.28 2.85 -5.13
C TYR A 114 -10.24 4.34 -5.42
N GLY A 115 -10.86 4.78 -6.52
CA GLY A 115 -10.80 6.17 -6.94
C GLY A 115 -11.30 6.40 -8.35
N LEU A 116 -10.80 7.48 -8.96
CA LEU A 116 -11.10 7.92 -10.32
C LEU A 116 -9.80 8.30 -11.04
N LEU A 117 -9.75 8.02 -12.33
CA LEU A 117 -8.71 8.51 -13.25
C LEU A 117 -9.38 9.41 -14.29
N ALA A 118 -8.98 10.68 -14.36
CA ALA A 118 -9.45 11.63 -15.36
C ALA A 118 -8.32 11.91 -16.36
N CYS A 119 -8.58 11.64 -17.65
CA CYS A 119 -7.59 11.81 -18.71
C CYS A 119 -8.15 12.72 -19.82
N ASP A 120 -7.36 13.67 -20.29
CA ASP A 120 -7.66 14.42 -21.53
C ASP A 120 -7.20 13.61 -22.73
N ILE A 121 -8.16 12.88 -23.31
CA ILE A 121 -7.94 11.93 -24.42
C ILE A 121 -9.07 12.03 -25.44
N GLN A 122 -8.83 11.52 -26.64
CA GLN A 122 -9.84 11.40 -27.69
C GLN A 122 -10.74 10.20 -27.47
N GLN A 123 -11.98 10.26 -28.00
CA GLN A 123 -12.96 9.20 -27.83
C GLN A 123 -12.48 7.83 -28.35
N GLU A 124 -11.70 7.81 -29.42
CA GLU A 124 -11.16 6.60 -30.02
C GLU A 124 -10.16 5.88 -29.11
N GLU A 125 -9.60 6.59 -28.12
CA GLU A 125 -8.63 6.05 -27.18
C GLU A 125 -9.30 5.42 -25.93
N PHE A 126 -10.59 5.64 -25.76
CA PHE A 126 -11.36 5.15 -24.61
C PHE A 126 -11.13 3.66 -24.30
N PRO A 127 -11.20 2.71 -25.26
CA PRO A 127 -11.02 1.29 -24.95
C PRO A 127 -9.65 0.96 -24.39
N PHE A 128 -8.62 1.67 -24.83
CA PHE A 128 -7.25 1.48 -24.37
C PHE A 128 -7.07 2.03 -22.94
N PHE A 129 -7.56 3.24 -22.67
CA PHE A 129 -7.49 3.82 -21.32
C PHE A 129 -8.41 3.13 -20.32
N TYR A 130 -9.50 2.53 -20.78
CA TYR A 130 -10.32 1.67 -19.93
C TYR A 130 -9.52 0.45 -19.42
N VAL A 131 -8.74 -0.20 -20.27
CA VAL A 131 -7.87 -1.31 -19.82
C VAL A 131 -6.78 -0.81 -18.86
N ILE A 132 -6.21 0.37 -19.10
CA ILE A 132 -5.25 1.00 -18.19
C ILE A 132 -5.89 1.26 -16.81
N SER A 133 -7.11 1.79 -16.78
CA SER A 133 -7.81 2.05 -15.51
C SER A 133 -8.08 0.78 -14.72
N LEU A 134 -8.42 -0.33 -15.39
CA LEU A 134 -8.55 -1.64 -14.77
C LEU A 134 -7.21 -2.12 -14.20
N GLN A 135 -6.10 -1.92 -14.93
CA GLN A 135 -4.78 -2.30 -14.46
C GLN A 135 -4.35 -1.48 -13.23
N ILE A 136 -4.59 -0.17 -13.24
CA ILE A 136 -4.31 0.69 -12.08
C ILE A 136 -5.18 0.27 -10.88
N GLY A 137 -6.47 0.02 -11.09
CA GLY A 137 -7.38 -0.45 -10.05
C GLY A 137 -6.92 -1.76 -9.42
N LEU A 138 -6.50 -2.72 -10.23
CA LEU A 138 -5.94 -3.99 -9.78
C LEU A 138 -4.64 -3.78 -8.98
N SER A 139 -3.76 -2.92 -9.46
CA SER A 139 -2.50 -2.59 -8.78
C SER A 139 -2.73 -1.91 -7.44
N LEU A 140 -3.72 -1.01 -7.33
CA LEU A 140 -4.13 -0.40 -6.06
C LEU A 140 -4.65 -1.44 -5.05
N HIS A 141 -5.38 -2.45 -5.53
CA HIS A 141 -5.80 -3.57 -4.70
C HIS A 141 -4.62 -4.36 -4.14
N TYR A 142 -3.63 -4.68 -4.96
CA TYR A 142 -2.41 -5.35 -4.49
C TYR A 142 -1.61 -4.49 -3.52
N LEU A 143 -1.54 -3.17 -3.74
CA LEU A 143 -0.92 -2.24 -2.82
C LEU A 143 -1.61 -2.23 -1.44
N GLU A 144 -2.96 -2.27 -1.41
CA GLU A 144 -3.74 -2.40 -0.17
C GLU A 144 -3.38 -3.69 0.58
N ILE A 145 -3.35 -4.84 -0.13
CA ILE A 145 -3.00 -6.14 0.45
C ILE A 145 -1.57 -6.11 0.99
N SER A 146 -0.61 -5.62 0.22
CA SER A 146 0.80 -5.54 0.62
C SER A 146 0.98 -4.74 1.90
N LYS A 147 0.32 -3.57 1.99
CA LYS A 147 0.32 -2.73 3.20
C LYS A 147 -0.31 -3.45 4.42
N ALA A 148 -1.42 -4.15 4.21
CA ALA A 148 -2.08 -4.90 5.27
C ALA A 148 -1.18 -6.05 5.78
N GLU A 149 -0.51 -6.76 4.88
CA GLU A 149 0.43 -7.81 5.25
C GLU A 149 1.66 -7.27 5.99
N ALA A 150 2.24 -6.15 5.53
CA ALA A 150 3.36 -5.50 6.20
C ALA A 150 3.01 -5.09 7.65
N ARG A 151 1.82 -4.51 7.86
CA ARG A 151 1.32 -4.19 9.20
C ARG A 151 1.18 -5.42 10.08
N ARG A 152 0.56 -6.50 9.57
CA ARG A 152 0.41 -7.76 10.30
C ARG A 152 1.75 -8.39 10.70
N ARG A 153 2.73 -8.37 9.79
CA ARG A 153 4.10 -8.86 10.08
C ARG A 153 4.75 -8.04 11.19
N GLN A 154 4.59 -6.73 11.18
CA GLN A 154 5.14 -5.84 12.20
C GLN A 154 4.49 -6.08 13.58
N GLU A 155 3.17 -6.24 13.62
CA GLU A 155 2.42 -6.58 14.85
C GLU A 155 2.88 -7.93 15.41
N MET A 156 2.95 -8.97 14.56
CA MET A 156 3.42 -10.29 14.97
C MET A 156 4.86 -10.27 15.51
N SER A 157 5.74 -9.48 14.89
CA SER A 157 7.12 -9.33 15.36
C SER A 157 7.18 -8.72 16.75
N ARG A 158 6.38 -7.67 17.01
CA ARG A 158 6.27 -7.05 18.35
C ARG A 158 5.74 -8.02 19.39
N ASP A 159 4.70 -8.79 19.06
CA ASP A 159 4.13 -9.77 19.96
C ASP A 159 5.13 -10.87 20.32
N LEU A 160 5.91 -11.33 19.33
CA LEU A 160 6.97 -12.31 19.56
C LEU A 160 8.07 -11.77 20.50
N GLU A 161 8.45 -10.51 20.35
CA GLU A 161 9.42 -9.86 21.24
C GLU A 161 8.90 -9.78 22.68
N LEU A 162 7.61 -9.40 22.86
CA LEU A 162 6.97 -9.36 24.17
C LEU A 162 6.92 -10.74 24.82
N VAL A 163 6.56 -11.77 24.06
CA VAL A 163 6.53 -13.16 24.57
C VAL A 163 7.96 -13.63 24.97
N ARG A 164 8.96 -13.31 24.16
CA ARG A 164 10.35 -13.65 24.48
C ARG A 164 10.83 -12.97 25.77
N GLU A 165 10.52 -11.70 25.94
CA GLU A 165 10.90 -10.98 27.16
C GLU A 165 10.17 -11.52 28.40
N ARG A 166 8.86 -11.80 28.30
CA ARG A 166 8.13 -12.46 29.38
C ARG A 166 8.72 -13.81 29.74
N ASN A 167 9.06 -14.63 28.75
CA ASN A 167 9.68 -15.93 28.97
C ASN A 167 11.05 -15.80 29.62
N ARG A 168 11.84 -14.75 29.27
CA ARG A 168 13.13 -14.47 29.88
C ARG A 168 12.97 -14.11 31.36
N VAL A 169 12.01 -13.23 31.68
CA VAL A 169 11.70 -12.86 33.07
C VAL A 169 11.23 -14.05 33.87
N LEU A 170 10.27 -14.84 33.33
CA LEU A 170 9.80 -16.07 33.99
C LEU A 170 10.93 -17.09 34.19
N GLY A 171 11.82 -17.22 33.22
CA GLY A 171 13.00 -18.06 33.33
C GLY A 171 13.97 -17.60 34.42
N PHE A 172 14.12 -16.30 34.61
CA PHE A 172 14.92 -15.73 35.69
C PHE A 172 14.28 -16.02 37.05
N ILE A 173 13.01 -15.65 37.25
CA ILE A 173 12.27 -15.88 38.52
C ILE A 173 12.23 -17.37 38.87
N SER A 174 12.09 -18.25 37.86
CA SER A 174 12.07 -19.69 38.08
C SER A 174 13.42 -20.29 38.52
N LYS A 175 14.55 -19.59 38.34
CA LYS A 175 15.91 -20.09 38.64
C LYS A 175 16.58 -19.41 39.79
N TYR A 176 16.14 -18.22 40.16
CA TYR A 176 16.72 -17.43 41.23
C TYR A 176 15.74 -17.26 42.38
N ASP A 177 16.28 -17.18 43.60
CA ASP A 177 15.50 -16.87 44.82
C ASP A 177 15.30 -15.36 44.90
N GLU A 178 14.05 -14.94 45.08
CA GLU A 178 13.68 -13.51 45.04
C GLU A 178 14.31 -12.69 46.20
N LEU A 179 14.61 -13.33 47.32
CA LEU A 179 15.13 -12.63 48.53
C LEU A 179 16.65 -12.50 48.49
N THR A 180 17.32 -13.52 48.02
CA THR A 180 18.81 -13.60 48.06
C THR A 180 19.48 -13.32 46.72
N GLY A 181 18.75 -13.38 45.60
CA GLY A 181 19.30 -13.26 44.25
C GLY A 181 20.17 -14.44 43.83
N LEU A 182 20.25 -15.49 44.66
CA LEU A 182 21.03 -16.70 44.38
C LEU A 182 20.22 -17.71 43.57
N LEU A 183 20.89 -18.68 42.94
CA LEU A 183 20.21 -19.81 42.28
C LEU A 183 19.38 -20.58 43.30
N ASN A 184 18.09 -20.73 43.03
CA ASN A 184 17.24 -21.64 43.77
C ASN A 184 17.61 -23.12 43.41
N LEU A 185 17.04 -24.08 44.12
CA LEU A 185 17.32 -25.50 43.92
C LEU A 185 17.16 -25.94 42.46
N ARG A 186 16.18 -25.45 41.77
CA ARG A 186 15.89 -25.74 40.35
C ARG A 186 16.99 -25.16 39.45
N GLY A 187 17.36 -23.89 39.64
CA GLY A 187 18.41 -23.20 38.88
C GLY A 187 19.76 -23.88 39.08
N PHE A 188 20.08 -24.25 40.33
CA PHE A 188 21.31 -25.00 40.66
C PHE A 188 21.37 -26.37 39.98
N THR A 189 20.29 -27.13 40.05
CA THR A 189 20.21 -28.45 39.42
C THR A 189 20.35 -28.40 37.89
N GLU A 190 19.73 -27.42 37.23
CA GLU A 190 19.86 -27.25 35.79
C GLU A 190 21.28 -26.84 35.37
N GLN A 191 21.92 -25.97 36.14
CA GLN A 191 23.25 -25.49 35.82
C GLN A 191 24.32 -26.57 36.05
N THR A 192 24.17 -27.37 37.09
CA THR A 192 25.04 -28.53 37.38
C THR A 192 24.92 -29.59 36.29
N LYS A 193 23.68 -29.89 35.81
CA LYS A 193 23.46 -30.83 34.69
C LYS A 193 24.15 -30.33 33.42
N LYS A 194 24.04 -29.05 33.09
CA LYS A 194 24.71 -28.47 31.91
C LYS A 194 26.21 -28.56 31.99
N PHE A 195 26.78 -28.28 33.16
CA PHE A 195 28.20 -28.36 33.39
C PHE A 195 28.74 -29.78 33.22
N CYS A 196 28.10 -30.76 33.85
CA CYS A 196 28.43 -32.18 33.69
C CYS A 196 28.33 -32.68 32.25
N SER A 197 27.30 -32.22 31.51
CA SER A 197 27.13 -32.61 30.10
C SER A 197 28.20 -32.00 29.17
N SER A 198 28.67 -30.79 29.44
CA SER A 198 29.72 -30.15 28.67
C SER A 198 31.10 -30.78 28.90
N GLU A 199 31.42 -31.25 30.12
CA GLU A 199 32.65 -31.96 30.41
C GLU A 199 32.73 -33.35 29.78
N ILE A 200 31.58 -34.06 29.70
CA ILE A 200 31.54 -35.39 29.06
C ILE A 200 31.82 -35.27 27.56
N ASN A 201 31.27 -34.21 26.88
CA ASN A 201 31.50 -33.99 25.45
C ASN A 201 32.89 -33.47 25.09
N GLN A 202 33.67 -32.96 26.05
CA GLN A 202 35.09 -32.55 25.84
C GLN A 202 36.11 -33.69 26.03
N ARG A 203 35.68 -34.85 26.57
CA ARG A 203 36.53 -36.02 26.83
C ARG A 203 36.27 -37.21 25.90
N ALA A 204 35.32 -37.04 24.90
CA ALA A 204 35.05 -37.99 23.83
C ALA A 204 35.65 -37.49 22.50
#